data_aa818306ecda5e023146253f589bb52e
#
_entry.id   aa818306ecda5e023146253f589bb52e
#
_cell.length_a   1.000
_cell.length_b   1.000
_cell.length_c   1.000
_cell.angle_alpha   90.00
_cell.angle_beta   90.00
_cell.angle_gamma   90.00
#
_symmetry.space_group_name_H-M   'P 1'
#
loop_
_entity.id
_entity.type
_entity.pdbx_description
1 polymer ?
#
loop_
_entity_poly.entity_id
_entity_poly.type
_entity_poly.pdbx_seq_one_letter_code
_entity_poly.pdbx_strand_id
1 'polypeptide(L)'
;MAKKKTPVGAAILAESAHTGVDEAQNFGDRLARYGQAHARSLMMLEHLRETPSPASTKTAASLASCGNYLHFREYFTVGKVRLHNATFCKQHLVCPLCAIRRGAKALGAYLTRWQVIQQERPELRPYLLTLTVKNGPDLEERQAHLTKSLRKLLDKRRNFNAGSRGHPWTELCKA
;
A
#
# COMPACT_ATOMS: atom_id res chain seq x y z
N MET A 1 3.81 17.01 37.95
CA MET A 1 2.72 16.38 37.19
C MET A 1 3.04 16.46 35.69
N ALA A 2 3.53 15.39 35.09
CA ALA A 2 3.91 15.34 33.68
C ALA A 2 2.69 14.99 32.83
N LYS A 3 2.28 15.88 31.93
CA LYS A 3 1.21 15.64 30.95
C LYS A 3 1.71 14.57 29.95
N LYS A 4 1.12 13.37 29.99
CA LYS A 4 1.27 12.34 28.96
C LYS A 4 0.78 12.91 27.62
N LYS A 5 1.69 13.17 26.69
CA LYS A 5 1.34 13.45 25.29
C LYS A 5 0.84 12.15 24.65
N THR A 6 -0.43 12.10 24.28
CA THR A 6 -1.00 11.03 23.47
C THR A 6 -0.31 11.01 22.09
N PRO A 7 0.19 9.88 21.61
CA PRO A 7 0.85 9.83 20.29
C PRO A 7 -0.15 10.11 19.19
N VAL A 8 0.22 10.97 18.24
CA VAL A 8 -0.60 11.43 17.09
C VAL A 8 -1.19 10.27 16.27
N GLY A 9 -0.54 9.11 16.25
CA GLY A 9 -1.04 7.91 15.56
C GLY A 9 -2.27 7.26 16.20
N ALA A 10 -2.50 7.45 17.49
CA ALA A 10 -3.69 6.93 18.18
C ALA A 10 -4.95 7.75 17.84
N ALA A 11 -4.81 9.04 17.56
CA ALA A 11 -5.91 9.91 17.16
C ALA A 11 -6.50 9.51 15.80
N ILE A 12 -5.66 9.14 14.83
CA ILE A 12 -6.11 8.72 13.47
C ILE A 12 -6.90 7.41 13.51
N LEU A 13 -6.65 6.54 14.49
CA LEU A 13 -7.36 5.26 14.66
C LEU A 13 -8.60 5.37 15.56
N ALA A 14 -8.63 6.33 16.46
CA ALA A 14 -9.80 6.62 17.30
C ALA A 14 -10.91 7.31 16.51
N GLU A 15 -10.56 8.06 15.45
CA GLU A 15 -11.50 8.74 14.56
C GLU A 15 -12.33 7.80 13.69
N SER A 16 -11.95 6.52 13.55
CA SER A 16 -12.75 5.50 12.85
C SER A 16 -13.92 4.94 13.69
N ALA A 17 -14.12 5.42 14.92
CA ALA A 17 -15.20 5.00 15.82
C ALA A 17 -16.39 5.98 15.84
N HIS A 18 -16.47 6.95 14.90
CA HIS A 18 -17.51 7.97 14.89
C HIS A 18 -18.76 7.57 14.08
N THR A 19 -19.88 7.79 14.71
CA THR A 19 -21.30 8.00 14.29
C THR A 19 -21.65 7.78 12.81
N GLY A 20 -22.82 7.19 12.56
CA GLY A 20 -23.33 6.81 11.23
C GLY A 20 -23.31 7.88 10.12
N VAL A 21 -23.20 9.16 10.47
CA VAL A 21 -23.08 10.27 9.49
C VAL A 21 -21.66 10.30 8.89
N ASP A 22 -20.63 10.09 9.70
CA ASP A 22 -19.24 10.05 9.25
C ASP A 22 -18.94 8.82 8.41
N GLU A 23 -19.61 7.69 8.68
CA GLU A 23 -19.45 6.48 7.86
C GLU A 23 -20.06 6.63 6.46
N ALA A 24 -21.18 7.35 6.33
CA ALA A 24 -21.81 7.63 5.03
C ALA A 24 -20.95 8.59 4.18
N GLN A 25 -20.41 9.66 4.75
CA GLN A 25 -19.48 10.56 4.08
C GLN A 25 -18.17 9.82 3.68
N ASN A 26 -17.62 9.03 4.58
CA ASN A 26 -16.44 8.20 4.30
C ASN A 26 -16.71 7.18 3.18
N PHE A 27 -17.93 6.66 3.07
CA PHE A 27 -18.32 5.77 1.97
C PHE A 27 -18.38 6.53 0.63
N GLY A 28 -18.96 7.73 0.60
CA GLY A 28 -19.01 8.60 -0.57
C GLY A 28 -17.60 8.94 -1.10
N ASP A 29 -16.71 9.38 -0.23
CA ASP A 29 -15.32 9.69 -0.58
C ASP A 29 -14.55 8.48 -1.09
N ARG A 30 -14.79 7.32 -0.49
CA ARG A 30 -14.21 6.06 -0.95
C ARG A 30 -14.73 5.69 -2.33
N LEU A 31 -16.03 5.80 -2.56
CA LEU A 31 -16.65 5.52 -3.86
C LEU A 31 -16.12 6.46 -4.94
N ALA A 32 -16.02 7.77 -4.66
CA ALA A 32 -15.44 8.75 -5.57
C ALA A 32 -13.98 8.41 -5.94
N ARG A 33 -13.16 8.03 -4.95
CA ARG A 33 -11.77 7.60 -5.16
C ARG A 33 -11.68 6.36 -6.04
N TYR A 34 -12.55 5.38 -5.81
CA TYR A 34 -12.59 4.18 -6.64
C TYR A 34 -13.08 4.49 -8.06
N GLY A 35 -14.07 5.38 -8.22
CA GLY A 35 -14.54 5.86 -9.53
C GLY A 35 -13.43 6.53 -10.33
N GLN A 36 -12.68 7.44 -9.71
CA GLN A 36 -11.52 8.08 -10.35
C GLN A 36 -10.43 7.06 -10.74
N ALA A 37 -10.15 6.09 -9.88
CA ALA A 37 -9.18 5.06 -10.18
C ALA A 37 -9.65 4.14 -11.32
N HIS A 38 -10.95 3.87 -11.41
CA HIS A 38 -11.53 3.12 -12.52
C HIS A 38 -11.41 3.91 -13.84
N ALA A 39 -11.74 5.20 -13.84
CA ALA A 39 -11.57 6.06 -15.02
C ALA A 39 -10.10 6.06 -15.53
N ARG A 40 -9.13 6.18 -14.60
CA ARG A 40 -7.70 6.07 -14.96
C ARG A 40 -7.33 4.68 -15.48
N SER A 41 -7.99 3.61 -15.02
CA SER A 41 -7.78 2.26 -15.56
C SER A 41 -8.26 2.14 -17.00
N LEU A 42 -9.35 2.83 -17.36
CA LEU A 42 -9.85 2.88 -18.73
C LEU A 42 -8.89 3.65 -19.65
N MET A 43 -8.35 4.78 -19.21
CA MET A 43 -7.30 5.51 -19.96
C MET A 43 -6.06 4.64 -20.20
N MET A 44 -5.63 3.89 -19.18
CA MET A 44 -4.51 2.96 -19.32
C MET A 44 -4.83 1.82 -20.30
N LEU A 45 -6.07 1.34 -20.29
CA LEU A 45 -6.54 0.32 -21.25
C LEU A 45 -6.45 0.82 -22.69
N GLU A 46 -6.88 2.05 -22.95
CA GLU A 46 -6.80 2.70 -24.25
C GLU A 46 -5.36 2.79 -24.75
N HIS A 47 -4.47 3.31 -23.90
CA HIS A 47 -3.04 3.40 -24.20
C HIS A 47 -2.41 2.03 -24.53
N LEU A 48 -2.77 0.98 -23.79
CA LEU A 48 -2.27 -0.38 -24.05
C LEU A 48 -2.80 -0.97 -25.36
N ARG A 49 -3.93 -0.48 -25.86
CA ARG A 49 -4.50 -0.87 -27.19
C ARG A 49 -3.80 -0.15 -28.33
N GLU A 50 -3.37 1.09 -28.11
CA GLU A 50 -2.61 1.87 -29.12
C GLU A 50 -1.20 1.33 -29.35
N THR A 51 -0.62 0.68 -28.33
CA THR A 51 0.73 0.09 -28.38
C THR A 51 0.69 -1.43 -28.28
N PRO A 52 0.21 -2.14 -29.33
CA PRO A 52 -0.01 -3.58 -29.25
C PRO A 52 1.32 -4.36 -29.18
N SER A 53 1.44 -5.19 -28.17
CA SER A 53 2.45 -6.22 -28.02
C SER A 53 1.81 -7.46 -27.40
N PRO A 54 2.41 -8.65 -27.47
CA PRO A 54 1.83 -9.84 -26.83
C PRO A 54 1.57 -9.66 -25.33
N ALA A 55 2.44 -8.93 -24.64
CA ALA A 55 2.30 -8.62 -23.21
C ALA A 55 1.22 -7.57 -22.97
N SER A 56 1.17 -6.48 -23.75
CA SER A 56 0.17 -5.42 -23.61
C SER A 56 -1.24 -5.92 -23.94
N THR A 57 -1.40 -6.77 -24.93
CA THR A 57 -2.71 -7.36 -25.31
C THR A 57 -3.29 -8.20 -24.17
N LYS A 58 -2.49 -9.06 -23.54
CA LYS A 58 -2.92 -9.86 -22.38
C LYS A 58 -3.28 -8.99 -21.19
N THR A 59 -2.49 -7.95 -20.94
CA THR A 59 -2.73 -6.98 -19.85
C THR A 59 -3.99 -6.18 -20.12
N ALA A 60 -4.20 -5.70 -21.35
CA ALA A 60 -5.39 -4.98 -21.78
C ALA A 60 -6.67 -5.82 -21.61
N ALA A 61 -6.65 -7.10 -22.02
CA ALA A 61 -7.77 -8.01 -21.82
C ALA A 61 -8.14 -8.18 -20.34
N SER A 62 -7.14 -8.29 -19.47
CA SER A 62 -7.36 -8.37 -18.02
C SER A 62 -7.90 -7.05 -17.44
N LEU A 63 -7.42 -5.92 -17.95
CA LEU A 63 -7.85 -4.59 -17.49
C LEU A 63 -9.30 -4.29 -17.89
N ALA A 64 -9.72 -4.72 -19.07
CA ALA A 64 -11.05 -4.48 -19.63
C ALA A 64 -12.20 -5.00 -18.74
N SER A 65 -11.96 -6.05 -17.96
CA SER A 65 -12.94 -6.61 -17.03
C SER A 65 -12.83 -6.06 -15.60
N CYS A 66 -11.81 -5.23 -15.33
CA CYS A 66 -11.49 -4.81 -13.98
C CYS A 66 -12.44 -3.72 -13.45
N GLY A 67 -13.17 -4.02 -12.38
CA GLY A 67 -14.08 -3.07 -11.75
C GLY A 67 -15.44 -2.91 -12.43
N ASN A 68 -15.74 -3.67 -13.48
CA ASN A 68 -17.02 -3.60 -14.17
C ASN A 68 -18.17 -4.15 -13.33
N TYR A 69 -17.88 -4.99 -12.34
CA TYR A 69 -18.86 -5.53 -11.44
C TYR A 69 -18.40 -5.33 -9.99
N LEU A 70 -19.20 -4.60 -9.22
CA LEU A 70 -19.02 -4.36 -7.80
C LEU A 70 -20.33 -4.63 -7.08
N HIS A 71 -20.34 -5.66 -6.23
CA HIS A 71 -21.48 -6.00 -5.41
C HIS A 71 -21.21 -5.62 -3.96
N PHE A 72 -21.98 -4.66 -3.45
CA PHE A 72 -21.94 -4.24 -2.05
C PHE A 72 -23.07 -4.92 -1.28
N ARG A 73 -22.77 -5.29 -0.03
CA ARG A 73 -23.75 -5.81 0.92
C ARG A 73 -23.80 -4.88 2.11
N GLU A 74 -25.01 -4.47 2.44
CA GLU A 74 -25.29 -3.74 3.66
C GLU A 74 -25.61 -4.70 4.80
N TYR A 75 -24.97 -4.48 5.95
CA TYR A 75 -25.18 -5.22 7.18
C TYR A 75 -25.94 -4.33 8.14
N PHE A 76 -27.26 -4.39 8.11
CA PHE A 76 -28.16 -3.52 8.88
C PHE A 76 -27.91 -3.55 10.38
N THR A 77 -27.55 -4.71 10.94
CA THR A 77 -27.28 -4.89 12.37
C THR A 77 -26.10 -4.08 12.89
N VAL A 78 -25.12 -3.76 12.02
CA VAL A 78 -23.91 -3.03 12.37
C VAL A 78 -23.75 -1.74 11.57
N GLY A 79 -24.73 -1.37 10.74
CA GLY A 79 -24.72 -0.16 9.92
C GLY A 79 -23.57 -0.08 8.93
N LYS A 80 -23.02 -1.22 8.45
CA LYS A 80 -21.80 -1.24 7.62
C LYS A 80 -22.08 -1.76 6.22
N VAL A 81 -21.60 -0.99 5.23
CA VAL A 81 -21.58 -1.41 3.82
C VAL A 81 -20.22 -1.98 3.47
N ARG A 82 -20.18 -3.21 2.96
CA ARG A 82 -18.94 -3.88 2.54
C ARG A 82 -19.03 -4.36 1.10
N LEU A 83 -17.91 -4.28 0.39
CA LEU A 83 -17.77 -4.92 -0.90
C LEU A 83 -17.73 -6.44 -0.71
N HIS A 84 -18.77 -7.12 -1.20
CA HIS A 84 -18.94 -8.57 -1.06
C HIS A 84 -18.28 -9.32 -2.24
N ASN A 85 -18.55 -8.87 -3.47
CA ASN A 85 -18.02 -9.50 -4.67
C ASN A 85 -17.62 -8.44 -5.69
N ALA A 86 -16.57 -8.70 -6.47
CA ALA A 86 -16.08 -7.79 -7.49
C ALA A 86 -15.11 -8.48 -8.45
N THR A 87 -15.08 -8.03 -9.69
CA THR A 87 -14.11 -8.47 -10.68
C THR A 87 -12.89 -7.56 -10.64
N PHE A 88 -11.72 -8.13 -10.35
CA PHE A 88 -10.45 -7.40 -10.32
C PHE A 88 -9.35 -8.12 -11.09
N CYS A 89 -8.61 -7.38 -11.92
CA CYS A 89 -7.51 -7.93 -12.73
C CYS A 89 -6.26 -8.32 -11.92
N LYS A 90 -6.13 -7.88 -10.67
CA LYS A 90 -4.99 -8.11 -9.78
C LYS A 90 -3.65 -7.51 -10.26
N GLN A 91 -3.62 -6.82 -11.38
CA GLN A 91 -2.43 -6.20 -11.96
C GLN A 91 -2.17 -4.82 -11.35
N HIS A 92 -1.76 -4.79 -10.09
CA HIS A 92 -1.64 -3.57 -9.30
C HIS A 92 -0.53 -2.61 -9.75
N LEU A 93 0.41 -3.03 -10.61
CA LEU A 93 1.44 -2.16 -11.18
C LEU A 93 0.92 -1.34 -12.37
N VAL A 94 -0.12 -1.83 -13.04
CA VAL A 94 -0.69 -1.20 -14.24
C VAL A 94 -2.08 -0.66 -13.97
N CYS A 95 -2.86 -1.33 -13.14
CA CYS A 95 -4.23 -0.98 -12.81
C CYS A 95 -4.34 -0.10 -11.56
N PRO A 96 -4.67 1.19 -11.66
CA PRO A 96 -4.83 2.09 -10.51
C PRO A 96 -5.85 1.60 -9.48
N LEU A 97 -6.96 0.99 -9.93
CA LEU A 97 -7.98 0.42 -9.07
C LEU A 97 -7.45 -0.72 -8.19
N CYS A 98 -6.68 -1.63 -8.79
CA CYS A 98 -6.04 -2.73 -8.05
C CYS A 98 -4.89 -2.23 -7.16
N ALA A 99 -4.18 -1.16 -7.57
CA ALA A 99 -3.13 -0.53 -6.78
C ALA A 99 -3.67 0.03 -5.46
N ILE A 100 -4.78 0.80 -5.50
CA ILE A 100 -5.43 1.35 -4.31
C ILE A 100 -5.86 0.22 -3.35
N ARG A 101 -6.51 -0.82 -3.87
CA ARG A 101 -6.93 -1.97 -3.04
C ARG A 101 -5.76 -2.67 -2.37
N ARG A 102 -4.70 -2.92 -3.13
CA ARG A 102 -3.48 -3.55 -2.58
C ARG A 102 -2.82 -2.65 -1.55
N GLY A 103 -2.69 -1.35 -1.84
CA GLY A 103 -2.14 -0.36 -0.93
C GLY A 103 -2.89 -0.30 0.39
N ALA A 104 -4.22 -0.20 0.35
CA ALA A 104 -5.06 -0.18 1.55
C ALA A 104 -4.91 -1.46 2.39
N LYS A 105 -4.90 -2.64 1.74
CA LYS A 105 -4.68 -3.92 2.43
C LYS A 105 -3.29 -4.02 3.06
N ALA A 106 -2.26 -3.60 2.32
CA ALA A 106 -0.88 -3.61 2.81
C ALA A 106 -0.71 -2.64 3.98
N LEU A 107 -1.24 -1.41 3.85
CA LEU A 107 -1.18 -0.40 4.91
C LEU A 107 -1.84 -0.91 6.20
N GLY A 108 -3.05 -1.49 6.11
CA GLY A 108 -3.71 -2.08 7.26
C GLY A 108 -2.86 -3.16 7.95
N ALA A 109 -2.27 -4.06 7.17
CA ALA A 109 -1.40 -5.11 7.71
C ALA A 109 -0.11 -4.54 8.35
N TYR A 110 0.48 -3.50 7.77
CA TYR A 110 1.65 -2.83 8.36
C TYR A 110 1.30 -2.08 9.65
N LEU A 111 0.18 -1.35 9.66
CA LEU A 111 -0.25 -0.63 10.85
C LEU A 111 -0.55 -1.58 12.03
N THR A 112 -1.23 -2.70 11.77
CA THR A 112 -1.49 -3.71 12.82
C THR A 112 -0.17 -4.27 13.38
N ARG A 113 0.78 -4.63 12.51
CA ARG A 113 2.10 -5.12 12.97
C ARG A 113 2.88 -4.06 13.71
N TRP A 114 2.83 -2.82 13.23
CA TRP A 114 3.49 -1.70 13.89
C TRP A 114 2.93 -1.44 15.28
N GLN A 115 1.61 -1.51 15.46
CA GLN A 115 0.97 -1.37 16.77
C GLN A 115 1.50 -2.40 17.77
N VAL A 116 1.61 -3.67 17.36
CA VAL A 116 2.17 -4.74 18.21
C VAL A 116 3.63 -4.42 18.56
N ILE A 117 4.46 -4.09 17.57
CA ILE A 117 5.87 -3.74 17.83
C ILE A 117 5.98 -2.54 18.78
N GLN A 118 5.15 -1.53 18.61
CA GLN A 118 5.19 -0.32 19.44
C GLN A 118 4.73 -0.58 20.88
N GLN A 119 3.86 -1.56 21.12
CA GLN A 119 3.48 -2.01 22.45
C GLN A 119 4.62 -2.77 23.16
N GLU A 120 5.31 -3.65 22.42
CA GLU A 120 6.41 -4.45 22.94
C GLU A 120 7.72 -3.64 23.08
N ARG A 121 7.96 -2.70 22.16
CA ARG A 121 9.20 -1.93 22.04
C ARG A 121 8.92 -0.47 21.71
N PRO A 122 8.50 0.33 22.70
CA PRO A 122 8.08 1.73 22.51
C PRO A 122 9.23 2.67 22.09
N GLU A 123 10.48 2.25 22.28
CA GLU A 123 11.67 2.98 21.85
C GLU A 123 11.91 2.95 20.33
N LEU A 124 11.32 2.01 19.59
CA LEU A 124 11.49 1.90 18.15
C LEU A 124 10.71 2.97 17.40
N ARG A 125 11.33 3.54 16.39
CA ARG A 125 10.71 4.52 15.48
C ARG A 125 10.74 4.01 14.04
N PRO A 126 9.66 4.21 13.25
CA PRO A 126 9.66 3.86 11.85
C PRO A 126 10.48 4.89 11.05
N TYR A 127 11.28 4.40 10.12
CA TYR A 127 12.01 5.24 9.15
C TYR A 127 11.58 4.87 7.74
N LEU A 128 11.39 5.88 6.90
CA LEU A 128 11.21 5.71 5.47
C LEU A 128 12.57 5.83 4.79
N LEU A 129 13.05 4.74 4.19
CA LEU A 129 14.27 4.73 3.38
C LEU A 129 13.88 4.89 1.91
N THR A 130 14.31 5.98 1.30
CA THR A 130 14.16 6.22 -0.14
C THR A 130 15.50 5.98 -0.83
N LEU A 131 15.54 5.03 -1.76
CA LEU A 131 16.70 4.78 -2.61
C LEU A 131 16.51 5.50 -3.94
N THR A 132 17.49 6.32 -4.31
CA THR A 132 17.50 7.04 -5.58
C THR A 132 18.76 6.69 -6.37
N VAL A 133 18.69 6.82 -7.68
CA VAL A 133 19.84 6.69 -8.58
C VAL A 133 20.01 7.98 -9.36
N LYS A 134 21.24 8.31 -9.74
CA LYS A 134 21.53 9.46 -10.60
C LYS A 134 20.75 9.35 -11.91
N ASN A 135 20.22 10.47 -12.39
CA ASN A 135 19.54 10.51 -13.68
C ASN A 135 20.51 10.20 -14.83
N GLY A 136 20.01 9.49 -15.83
CA GLY A 136 20.78 9.09 -17.01
C GLY A 136 19.86 8.54 -18.11
N PRO A 137 20.35 8.39 -19.33
CA PRO A 137 19.54 7.96 -20.48
C PRO A 137 19.16 6.49 -20.42
N ASP A 138 20.00 5.62 -19.84
CA ASP A 138 19.75 4.18 -19.76
C ASP A 138 18.92 3.84 -18.51
N LEU A 139 17.66 3.51 -18.75
CA LEU A 139 16.71 3.11 -17.70
C LEU A 139 17.00 1.71 -17.17
N GLU A 140 17.40 0.78 -18.04
CA GLU A 140 17.63 -0.61 -17.67
C GLU A 140 18.85 -0.75 -16.76
N GLU A 141 19.97 -0.09 -17.10
CA GLU A 141 21.16 -0.06 -16.26
C GLU A 141 20.87 0.54 -14.88
N ARG A 142 20.10 1.62 -14.84
CA ARG A 142 19.73 2.31 -13.60
C ARG A 142 18.84 1.45 -12.72
N GLN A 143 17.89 0.74 -13.31
CA GLN A 143 17.03 -0.19 -12.58
C GLN A 143 17.85 -1.38 -12.05
N ALA A 144 18.77 -1.92 -12.84
CA ALA A 144 19.68 -2.98 -12.43
C ALA A 144 20.56 -2.53 -11.25
N HIS A 145 21.11 -1.31 -11.33
CA HIS A 145 21.94 -0.72 -10.27
C HIS A 145 21.12 -0.54 -8.97
N LEU A 146 19.88 -0.01 -9.04
CA LEU A 146 18.99 0.16 -7.89
C LEU A 146 18.66 -1.19 -7.25
N THR A 147 18.30 -2.17 -8.07
CA THR A 147 17.98 -3.53 -7.62
C THR A 147 19.16 -4.19 -6.93
N LYS A 148 20.38 -4.06 -7.50
CA LYS A 148 21.61 -4.56 -6.91
C LYS A 148 21.94 -3.89 -5.58
N SER A 149 21.73 -2.58 -5.48
CA SER A 149 21.95 -1.81 -4.25
C SER A 149 20.97 -2.23 -3.14
N LEU A 150 19.70 -2.43 -3.48
CA LEU A 150 18.70 -2.92 -2.54
C LEU A 150 19.04 -4.34 -2.04
N ARG A 151 19.45 -5.24 -2.93
CA ARG A 151 19.90 -6.59 -2.55
C ARG A 151 21.08 -6.53 -1.59
N LYS A 152 22.09 -5.72 -1.89
CA LYS A 152 23.24 -5.54 -0.99
C LYS A 152 22.84 -5.04 0.40
N LEU A 153 21.89 -4.10 0.47
CA LEU A 153 21.37 -3.61 1.75
C LEU A 153 20.68 -4.72 2.54
N LEU A 154 19.82 -5.50 1.88
CA LEU A 154 19.11 -6.62 2.50
C LEU A 154 20.06 -7.74 2.97
N ASP A 155 21.10 -8.02 2.19
CA ASP A 155 22.13 -9.01 2.54
C ASP A 155 22.98 -8.53 3.73
N LYS A 156 23.39 -7.26 3.74
CA LYS A 156 24.07 -6.68 4.91
C LYS A 156 23.22 -6.79 6.17
N ARG A 157 21.93 -6.48 6.09
CA ARG A 157 20.99 -6.61 7.22
C ARG A 157 20.91 -8.07 7.70
N ARG A 158 20.83 -9.04 6.77
CA ARG A 158 20.75 -10.46 7.09
C ARG A 158 22.02 -10.95 7.75
N ASN A 159 23.18 -10.59 7.19
CA ASN A 159 24.49 -11.00 7.73
C ASN A 159 24.76 -10.35 9.08
N PHE A 160 24.36 -9.09 9.28
CA PHE A 160 24.47 -8.44 10.57
C PHE A 160 23.65 -9.17 11.63
N ASN A 161 22.40 -9.50 11.34
CA ASN A 161 21.54 -10.25 12.28
C ASN A 161 22.05 -11.68 12.55
N ALA A 162 22.70 -12.32 11.56
CA ALA A 162 23.28 -13.65 11.73
C ALA A 162 24.62 -13.65 12.48
N GLY A 163 25.42 -12.58 12.31
CA GLY A 163 26.77 -12.48 12.89
C GLY A 163 26.81 -11.86 14.28
N SER A 164 25.87 -11.01 14.63
CA SER A 164 25.83 -10.36 15.96
C SER A 164 24.99 -11.20 16.92
N ARG A 165 25.66 -12.08 17.65
CA ARG A 165 25.08 -12.72 18.83
C ARG A 165 24.77 -11.67 19.88
N GLY A 166 23.65 -10.94 19.75
CA GLY A 166 23.17 -10.00 20.74
C GLY A 166 22.90 -8.57 20.30
N HIS A 167 23.30 -8.16 19.09
CA HIS A 167 23.00 -6.82 18.56
C HIS A 167 22.22 -6.88 17.25
N PRO A 168 20.88 -6.93 17.29
CA PRO A 168 20.07 -6.89 16.09
C PRO A 168 20.26 -5.55 15.36
N TRP A 169 20.13 -5.57 14.02
CA TRP A 169 20.21 -4.39 13.15
C TRP A 169 19.41 -3.18 13.67
N THR A 170 18.29 -3.45 14.36
CA THR A 170 17.43 -2.46 14.99
C THR A 170 18.10 -1.65 16.08
N GLU A 171 19.23 -2.10 16.65
CA GLU A 171 19.95 -1.34 17.68
C GLU A 171 20.93 -0.33 17.11
N LEU A 172 21.47 -0.59 15.91
CA LEU A 172 22.28 0.40 15.19
C LEU A 172 21.48 1.62 14.71
N CYS A 173 20.17 1.49 14.54
CA CYS A 173 19.29 2.58 14.12
C CYS A 173 18.82 3.46 15.29
N LYS A 174 19.31 3.22 16.53
CA LYS A 174 18.98 4.03 17.73
C LYS A 174 19.95 5.18 17.95
N ALA A 175 21.10 5.20 17.29
CA ALA A 175 22.10 6.26 17.34
C ALA A 175 21.82 7.32 16.27
#